data_65c9543f552be9fe221f85a3230fa0f3
#
_entry.id   65c9543f552be9fe221f85a3230fa0f3
#
_cell.length_a   1.000
_cell.length_b   1.000
_cell.length_c   1.000
_cell.angle_alpha   90.00
_cell.angle_beta   90.00
_cell.angle_gamma   90.00
#
_symmetry.space_group_name_H-M   'P 1'
#
loop_
_entity.id
_entity.type
_entity.pdbx_description
1 polymer ?
#
loop_
_entity_poly.entity_id
_entity_poly.type
_entity_poly.pdbx_seq_one_letter_code
_entity_poly.pdbx_strand_id
1 'polypeptide(L)'
;MSPLQSYACIGYFQDLKKEIDIEYCFQNDIPVVRREVGGGAVLLDRDQLFFHFIFNKNGLTRDINKIYSMFLKPAINTYNRLGIKAYHRPINDIQVEGRKIGGTGAVEIGNSMVVVGSFMFDFNYDLMVKILKIPSEKFRDKLYQNIKDYVTNIKRESGYLNQPVPSKDKVKSIFFNEIGKKFSASLDIAEKLEDHEMEKLKEIRIKLTDKNWLDKKGKFLDRKVKISSGIYTNEGNYKAPGGLIRATFTVKDNIIADIDISGDFTLMPPEGLPEIENALKVPIDYGLMTAGLLSAYDRFEIRSPGVLPEDFISAIKSVLEKPGQT
;
A
#
# COMPACT_ATOMS: atom_id res chain seq x y z
N MET A 1 -10.26 -13.01 -8.78
CA MET A 1 -9.18 -13.97 -9.15
C MET A 1 -8.33 -14.29 -7.93
N SER A 2 -7.60 -15.43 -7.93
CA SER A 2 -6.64 -15.78 -6.86
C SER A 2 -5.27 -16.02 -7.49
N PRO A 3 -4.17 -15.68 -6.80
CA PRO A 3 -2.83 -16.04 -7.26
C PRO A 3 -2.65 -17.56 -7.40
N LEU A 4 -1.77 -17.97 -8.32
CA LEU A 4 -1.43 -19.38 -8.50
C LEU A 4 -0.36 -19.85 -7.52
N GLN A 5 0.51 -18.93 -7.07
CA GLN A 5 1.60 -19.18 -6.12
C GLN A 5 1.71 -18.01 -5.14
N SER A 6 2.38 -18.23 -4.03
CA SER A 6 2.68 -17.19 -3.05
C SER A 6 3.73 -16.23 -3.59
N TYR A 7 3.59 -14.95 -3.32
CA TYR A 7 4.58 -13.93 -3.64
C TYR A 7 4.54 -12.75 -2.65
N ALA A 8 5.69 -12.11 -2.48
CA ALA A 8 5.81 -10.89 -1.72
C ALA A 8 5.43 -9.69 -2.60
N CYS A 9 4.58 -8.81 -2.10
CA CYS A 9 4.13 -7.64 -2.85
C CYS A 9 4.33 -6.37 -2.03
N ILE A 10 5.18 -5.46 -2.53
CA ILE A 10 5.41 -4.15 -1.90
C ILE A 10 4.50 -3.08 -2.50
N GLY A 11 4.20 -2.05 -1.70
CA GLY A 11 3.47 -0.87 -2.14
C GLY A 11 4.30 0.01 -3.06
N TYR A 12 3.59 0.85 -3.83
CA TYR A 12 4.21 1.73 -4.84
C TYR A 12 5.35 2.60 -4.30
N PHE A 13 5.20 3.14 -3.08
CA PHE A 13 6.14 4.10 -2.47
C PHE A 13 7.19 3.44 -1.55
N GLN A 14 7.14 2.12 -1.36
CA GLN A 14 8.06 1.44 -0.44
C GLN A 14 9.46 1.26 -1.03
N ASP A 15 10.47 1.32 -0.17
CA ASP A 15 11.84 0.90 -0.48
C ASP A 15 11.95 -0.62 -0.30
N LEU A 16 12.18 -1.32 -1.41
CA LEU A 16 12.26 -2.78 -1.43
C LEU A 16 13.25 -3.33 -0.41
N LYS A 17 14.43 -2.73 -0.32
CA LYS A 17 15.53 -3.22 0.53
C LYS A 17 15.27 -3.01 2.02
N LYS A 18 14.36 -2.09 2.36
CA LYS A 18 13.95 -1.82 3.75
C LYS A 18 12.77 -2.66 4.19
N GLU A 19 11.97 -3.16 3.26
CA GLU A 19 10.72 -3.85 3.56
C GLU A 19 10.81 -5.37 3.44
N ILE A 20 11.56 -5.89 2.45
CA ILE A 20 11.58 -7.31 2.09
C ILE A 20 12.96 -7.92 2.33
N ASP A 21 12.96 -9.11 2.89
CA ASP A 21 14.13 -10.00 2.91
C ASP A 21 14.27 -10.65 1.53
N ILE A 22 14.99 -9.95 0.64
CA ILE A 22 15.17 -10.35 -0.77
C ILE A 22 15.91 -11.68 -0.84
N GLU A 23 16.90 -11.90 0.05
CA GLU A 23 17.68 -13.12 0.08
C GLU A 23 16.81 -14.31 0.45
N TYR A 24 16.02 -14.19 1.50
CA TYR A 24 15.05 -15.22 1.88
C TYR A 24 14.07 -15.53 0.74
N CYS A 25 13.51 -14.50 0.11
CA CYS A 25 12.59 -14.68 -1.02
C CYS A 25 13.26 -15.43 -2.17
N PHE A 26 14.48 -15.07 -2.53
CA PHE A 26 15.25 -15.72 -3.59
C PHE A 26 15.54 -17.19 -3.28
N GLN A 27 16.02 -17.50 -2.06
CA GLN A 27 16.35 -18.87 -1.64
C GLN A 27 15.13 -19.80 -1.56
N ASN A 28 13.92 -19.25 -1.45
CA ASN A 28 12.67 -20.01 -1.31
C ASN A 28 11.74 -19.87 -2.54
N ASP A 29 12.26 -19.43 -3.68
CA ASP A 29 11.50 -19.25 -4.93
C ASP A 29 10.22 -18.41 -4.76
N ILE A 30 10.25 -17.39 -3.88
CA ILE A 30 9.15 -16.46 -3.65
C ILE A 30 9.34 -15.24 -4.53
N PRO A 31 8.51 -15.04 -5.58
CA PRO A 31 8.59 -13.84 -6.40
C PRO A 31 8.33 -12.57 -5.58
N VAL A 32 9.00 -11.50 -5.96
CA VAL A 32 8.78 -10.17 -5.39
C VAL A 32 8.25 -9.24 -6.46
N VAL A 33 7.16 -8.54 -6.15
CA VAL A 33 6.46 -7.64 -7.08
C VAL A 33 6.20 -6.29 -6.41
N ARG A 34 6.36 -5.21 -7.15
CA ARG A 34 5.87 -3.88 -6.75
C ARG A 34 4.54 -3.60 -7.45
N ARG A 35 3.48 -3.32 -6.67
CA ARG A 35 2.17 -2.94 -7.20
C ARG A 35 2.06 -1.44 -7.47
N GLU A 36 1.08 -1.06 -8.29
CA GLU A 36 0.75 0.36 -8.56
C GLU A 36 0.06 1.05 -7.36
N VAL A 37 -0.53 0.29 -6.46
CA VAL A 37 -1.23 0.81 -5.28
C VAL A 37 -0.26 1.04 -4.14
N GLY A 38 -0.44 2.11 -3.36
CA GLY A 38 0.31 2.38 -2.13
C GLY A 38 0.06 1.35 -1.02
N GLY A 39 0.47 1.69 0.19
CA GLY A 39 0.34 0.82 1.38
C GLY A 39 1.56 -0.06 1.61
N GLY A 40 1.51 -0.89 2.67
CA GLY A 40 2.62 -1.72 3.15
C GLY A 40 2.87 -2.99 2.34
N ALA A 41 3.94 -3.69 2.70
CA ALA A 41 4.28 -5.01 2.15
C ALA A 41 3.26 -6.06 2.59
N VAL A 42 2.92 -6.97 1.69
CA VAL A 42 1.94 -8.04 1.91
C VAL A 42 2.40 -9.34 1.28
N LEU A 43 1.99 -10.45 1.89
CA LEU A 43 2.04 -11.77 1.30
C LEU A 43 0.72 -12.03 0.56
N LEU A 44 0.80 -12.39 -0.70
CA LEU A 44 -0.34 -12.71 -1.55
C LEU A 44 -0.22 -14.15 -2.03
N ASP A 45 -1.31 -14.93 -1.90
CA ASP A 45 -1.31 -16.35 -2.22
C ASP A 45 -2.67 -16.84 -2.73
N ARG A 46 -2.75 -18.16 -2.97
CA ARG A 46 -3.97 -18.82 -3.47
C ARG A 46 -5.16 -18.72 -2.51
N ASP A 47 -4.94 -18.48 -1.22
CA ASP A 47 -6.00 -18.42 -0.20
C ASP A 47 -6.63 -17.01 -0.09
N GLN A 48 -6.33 -16.16 -1.05
CA GLN A 48 -6.95 -14.84 -1.21
C GLN A 48 -7.73 -14.77 -2.53
N LEU A 49 -8.91 -14.19 -2.47
CA LEU A 49 -9.76 -13.91 -3.64
C LEU A 49 -9.81 -12.40 -3.85
N PHE A 50 -9.14 -11.92 -4.89
CA PHE A 50 -9.06 -10.49 -5.21
C PHE A 50 -10.24 -10.01 -6.03
N PHE A 51 -10.63 -8.76 -5.78
CA PHE A 51 -11.54 -7.99 -6.61
C PHE A 51 -10.95 -6.62 -6.92
N HIS A 52 -11.25 -6.11 -8.12
CA HIS A 52 -10.91 -4.75 -8.54
C HIS A 52 -12.17 -4.08 -9.06
N PHE A 53 -12.45 -2.88 -8.56
CA PHE A 53 -13.42 -1.98 -9.14
C PHE A 53 -12.65 -0.95 -9.98
N ILE A 54 -12.97 -0.84 -11.25
CA ILE A 54 -12.33 0.09 -12.18
C ILE A 54 -13.41 1.00 -12.76
N PHE A 55 -13.29 2.29 -12.47
CA PHE A 55 -14.27 3.30 -12.86
C PHE A 55 -13.61 4.50 -13.51
N ASN A 56 -14.32 5.15 -14.43
CA ASN A 56 -13.90 6.47 -14.88
C ASN A 56 -13.93 7.43 -13.68
N LYS A 57 -12.82 8.13 -13.43
CA LYS A 57 -12.72 9.08 -12.29
C LYS A 57 -13.57 10.34 -12.48
N ASN A 58 -13.95 10.67 -13.72
CA ASN A 58 -14.81 11.81 -14.02
C ASN A 58 -16.22 11.53 -13.45
N GLY A 59 -16.69 12.44 -12.61
CA GLY A 59 -18.00 12.30 -11.93
C GLY A 59 -17.93 11.55 -10.59
N LEU A 60 -16.79 11.00 -10.21
CA LEU A 60 -16.60 10.50 -8.85
C LEU A 60 -16.29 11.66 -7.89
N THR A 61 -16.69 11.48 -6.64
CA THR A 61 -16.26 12.38 -5.56
C THR A 61 -14.75 12.38 -5.41
N ARG A 62 -14.17 13.52 -5.05
CA ARG A 62 -12.74 13.61 -4.69
C ARG A 62 -12.46 13.10 -3.26
N ASP A 63 -13.49 12.91 -2.45
CA ASP A 63 -13.37 12.40 -1.08
C ASP A 63 -13.08 10.88 -1.11
N ILE A 64 -11.84 10.53 -0.82
CA ILE A 64 -11.38 9.14 -0.85
C ILE A 64 -12.10 8.26 0.18
N ASN A 65 -12.53 8.81 1.31
CA ASN A 65 -13.29 8.06 2.31
C ASN A 65 -14.67 7.67 1.78
N LYS A 66 -15.31 8.55 1.00
CA LYS A 66 -16.56 8.25 0.31
C LYS A 66 -16.34 7.18 -0.77
N ILE A 67 -15.23 7.24 -1.52
CA ILE A 67 -14.86 6.22 -2.49
C ILE A 67 -14.72 4.86 -1.81
N TYR A 68 -13.90 4.75 -0.76
CA TYR A 68 -13.77 3.49 -0.02
C TYR A 68 -15.12 3.01 0.55
N SER A 69 -15.89 3.89 1.20
CA SER A 69 -17.20 3.54 1.74
C SER A 69 -18.16 3.00 0.67
N MET A 70 -18.13 3.57 -0.53
CA MET A 70 -18.96 3.16 -1.65
C MET A 70 -18.57 1.77 -2.17
N PHE A 71 -17.29 1.56 -2.48
CA PHE A 71 -16.79 0.37 -3.16
C PHE A 71 -16.51 -0.81 -2.24
N LEU A 72 -16.27 -0.58 -0.94
CA LEU A 72 -16.10 -1.66 0.02
C LEU A 72 -17.44 -2.23 0.54
N LYS A 73 -18.55 -1.49 0.36
CA LYS A 73 -19.87 -1.93 0.85
C LYS A 73 -20.29 -3.32 0.36
N PRO A 74 -20.14 -3.69 -0.93
CA PRO A 74 -20.43 -5.05 -1.38
C PRO A 74 -19.60 -6.14 -0.69
N ALA A 75 -18.29 -5.89 -0.46
CA ALA A 75 -17.42 -6.83 0.23
C ALA A 75 -17.82 -7.00 1.70
N ILE A 76 -18.11 -5.90 2.38
CA ILE A 76 -18.60 -5.90 3.77
C ILE A 76 -19.92 -6.66 3.88
N ASN A 77 -20.87 -6.40 2.99
CA ASN A 77 -22.13 -7.10 2.95
C ASN A 77 -21.92 -8.60 2.70
N THR A 78 -20.94 -8.97 1.86
CA THR A 78 -20.61 -10.38 1.61
C THR A 78 -20.15 -11.07 2.89
N TYR A 79 -19.26 -10.49 3.66
CA TYR A 79 -18.86 -11.02 4.97
C TYR A 79 -20.06 -11.14 5.91
N ASN A 80 -20.92 -10.11 5.97
CA ASN A 80 -22.10 -10.12 6.82
C ASN A 80 -23.12 -11.22 6.42
N ARG A 81 -23.26 -11.53 5.13
CA ARG A 81 -24.07 -12.67 4.64
C ARG A 81 -23.49 -14.04 5.02
N LEU A 82 -22.19 -14.10 5.30
CA LEU A 82 -21.52 -15.27 5.83
C LEU A 82 -21.58 -15.36 7.37
N GLY A 83 -22.29 -14.44 8.04
CA GLY A 83 -22.36 -14.35 9.50
C GLY A 83 -21.17 -13.62 10.14
N ILE A 84 -20.17 -13.19 9.36
CA ILE A 84 -18.98 -12.47 9.83
C ILE A 84 -19.30 -10.99 9.89
N LYS A 85 -19.43 -10.41 11.09
CA LYS A 85 -19.84 -9.01 11.31
C LYS A 85 -18.72 -8.01 10.93
N ALA A 86 -18.44 -7.91 9.63
CA ALA A 86 -17.44 -7.01 9.11
C ALA A 86 -17.94 -5.56 8.98
N TYR A 87 -17.02 -4.62 9.13
CA TYR A 87 -17.28 -3.19 8.97
C TYR A 87 -16.06 -2.48 8.34
N HIS A 88 -16.30 -1.31 7.77
CA HIS A 88 -15.23 -0.45 7.25
C HIS A 88 -14.61 0.33 8.42
N ARG A 89 -13.32 0.17 8.62
CA ARG A 89 -12.52 1.06 9.45
C ARG A 89 -11.74 2.02 8.55
N PRO A 90 -11.97 3.33 8.65
CA PRO A 90 -11.15 4.30 7.92
C PRO A 90 -9.65 4.13 8.26
N ILE A 91 -8.73 4.22 7.29
CA ILE A 91 -9.01 4.72 5.91
C ILE A 91 -9.50 3.59 5.00
N ASN A 92 -8.86 2.44 4.98
CA ASN A 92 -8.97 1.42 3.94
C ASN A 92 -9.00 -0.01 4.48
N ASP A 93 -9.34 -0.23 5.76
CA ASP A 93 -9.41 -1.57 6.34
C ASP A 93 -10.85 -2.10 6.39
N ILE A 94 -11.02 -3.39 6.09
CA ILE A 94 -12.20 -4.14 6.49
C ILE A 94 -11.84 -4.91 7.75
N GLN A 95 -12.61 -4.72 8.80
CA GLN A 95 -12.36 -5.34 10.11
C GLN A 95 -13.57 -6.11 10.63
N VAL A 96 -13.29 -7.06 11.53
CA VAL A 96 -14.22 -7.75 12.39
C VAL A 96 -13.66 -7.77 13.81
N GLU A 97 -14.40 -7.25 14.78
CA GLU A 97 -13.97 -7.15 16.20
C GLU A 97 -12.55 -6.58 16.38
N GLY A 98 -12.22 -5.52 15.64
CA GLY A 98 -10.90 -4.88 15.69
C GLY A 98 -9.78 -5.57 14.89
N ARG A 99 -10.04 -6.77 14.33
CA ARG A 99 -9.06 -7.51 13.51
C ARG A 99 -9.29 -7.25 12.02
N LYS A 100 -8.23 -7.06 11.26
CA LYS A 100 -8.28 -6.87 9.81
C LYS A 100 -8.58 -8.19 9.09
N ILE A 101 -9.69 -8.23 8.34
CA ILE A 101 -10.12 -9.40 7.57
C ILE A 101 -9.96 -9.20 6.05
N GLY A 102 -9.71 -7.98 5.60
CA GLY A 102 -9.51 -7.68 4.18
C GLY A 102 -8.54 -6.53 3.99
N GLY A 103 -7.57 -6.70 3.11
CA GLY A 103 -6.70 -5.63 2.63
C GLY A 103 -7.38 -4.90 1.49
N THR A 104 -7.34 -3.57 1.51
CA THR A 104 -7.87 -2.74 0.44
C THR A 104 -6.91 -1.62 0.07
N GLY A 105 -7.09 -1.03 -1.11
CA GLY A 105 -6.31 0.09 -1.58
C GLY A 105 -6.98 0.78 -2.75
N ALA A 106 -6.51 1.97 -3.09
CA ALA A 106 -6.97 2.70 -4.25
C ALA A 106 -5.81 3.39 -4.96
N VAL A 107 -5.96 3.57 -6.26
CA VAL A 107 -4.99 4.28 -7.11
C VAL A 107 -5.71 4.91 -8.30
N GLU A 108 -5.20 6.04 -8.76
CA GLU A 108 -5.57 6.60 -10.07
C GLU A 108 -4.58 6.12 -11.12
N ILE A 109 -5.10 5.60 -12.23
CA ILE A 109 -4.32 5.19 -13.41
C ILE A 109 -4.98 5.84 -14.63
N GLY A 110 -4.33 6.84 -15.19
CA GLY A 110 -4.90 7.64 -16.29
C GLY A 110 -6.24 8.27 -15.89
N ASN A 111 -7.30 7.97 -16.63
CA ASN A 111 -8.65 8.45 -16.34
C ASN A 111 -9.47 7.53 -15.45
N SER A 112 -8.84 6.48 -14.88
CA SER A 112 -9.55 5.50 -14.06
C SER A 112 -9.19 5.64 -12.59
N MET A 113 -10.21 5.50 -11.74
CA MET A 113 -10.05 5.19 -10.32
C MET A 113 -10.14 3.67 -10.16
N VAL A 114 -9.13 3.07 -9.58
CA VAL A 114 -9.07 1.63 -9.28
C VAL A 114 -9.13 1.43 -7.77
N VAL A 115 -10.15 0.72 -7.31
CA VAL A 115 -10.26 0.31 -5.90
C VAL A 115 -10.09 -1.20 -5.83
N VAL A 116 -9.11 -1.65 -5.07
CA VAL A 116 -8.75 -3.06 -4.94
C VAL A 116 -9.05 -3.59 -3.55
N GLY A 117 -9.36 -4.88 -3.47
CA GLY A 117 -9.50 -5.57 -2.20
C GLY A 117 -9.42 -7.08 -2.35
N SER A 118 -9.40 -7.78 -1.22
CA SER A 118 -9.40 -9.24 -1.20
C SER A 118 -10.25 -9.80 -0.07
N PHE A 119 -10.82 -10.99 -0.33
CA PHE A 119 -11.33 -11.87 0.70
C PHE A 119 -10.21 -12.82 1.10
N MET A 120 -9.80 -12.79 2.37
CA MET A 120 -8.77 -13.69 2.92
C MET A 120 -9.45 -14.95 3.46
N PHE A 121 -9.25 -16.08 2.78
CA PHE A 121 -9.78 -17.38 3.21
C PHE A 121 -8.92 -18.00 4.30
N ASP A 122 -7.62 -17.95 4.13
CA ASP A 122 -6.60 -18.31 5.11
C ASP A 122 -5.44 -17.32 5.03
N PHE A 123 -4.48 -17.37 5.97
CA PHE A 123 -3.34 -16.48 5.97
C PHE A 123 -2.12 -17.18 6.57
N ASN A 124 -1.03 -17.21 5.83
CA ASN A 124 0.23 -17.79 6.27
C ASN A 124 1.06 -16.77 7.06
N TYR A 125 0.82 -16.71 8.38
CA TYR A 125 1.49 -15.76 9.29
C TYR A 125 3.00 -16.00 9.34
N ASP A 126 3.45 -17.27 9.33
CA ASP A 126 4.87 -17.64 9.37
C ASP A 126 5.60 -17.13 8.14
N LEU A 127 5.05 -17.38 6.95
CA LEU A 127 5.65 -16.93 5.70
C LEU A 127 5.64 -15.39 5.59
N MET A 128 4.55 -14.72 6.03
CA MET A 128 4.48 -13.26 6.05
C MET A 128 5.63 -12.66 6.84
N VAL A 129 5.92 -13.19 8.03
CA VAL A 129 7.00 -12.67 8.88
C VAL A 129 8.39 -12.97 8.31
N LYS A 130 8.55 -14.11 7.61
CA LYS A 130 9.83 -14.49 6.98
C LYS A 130 10.20 -13.64 5.77
N ILE A 131 9.21 -13.20 4.99
CA ILE A 131 9.46 -12.32 3.82
C ILE A 131 9.77 -10.88 4.19
N LEU A 132 9.49 -10.46 5.43
CA LEU A 132 9.74 -9.08 5.87
C LEU A 132 11.19 -8.89 6.34
N LYS A 133 11.73 -7.72 6.04
CA LYS A 133 13.05 -7.29 6.54
C LYS A 133 12.95 -6.92 8.00
N ILE A 134 13.44 -7.79 8.87
CA ILE A 134 13.33 -7.67 10.33
C ILE A 134 14.72 -7.66 10.96
N PRO A 135 15.02 -6.72 11.90
CA PRO A 135 16.36 -6.54 12.45
C PRO A 135 16.91 -7.72 13.23
N SER A 136 16.05 -8.54 13.89
CA SER A 136 16.47 -9.70 14.67
C SER A 136 15.32 -10.69 14.91
N GLU A 137 15.66 -11.93 15.27
CA GLU A 137 14.69 -13.00 15.57
C GLU A 137 13.73 -12.61 16.72
N LYS A 138 14.21 -11.93 17.75
CA LYS A 138 13.36 -11.46 18.84
C LYS A 138 12.25 -10.50 18.36
N PHE A 139 12.55 -9.64 17.38
CA PHE A 139 11.53 -8.79 16.75
C PHE A 139 10.61 -9.59 15.83
N ARG A 140 11.10 -10.68 15.23
CA ARG A 140 10.33 -11.58 14.37
C ARG A 140 9.20 -12.25 15.16
N ASP A 141 9.50 -12.81 16.33
CA ASP A 141 8.51 -13.44 17.21
C ASP A 141 7.44 -12.46 17.66
N LYS A 142 7.85 -11.25 18.07
CA LYS A 142 6.91 -10.19 18.46
C LYS A 142 6.01 -9.77 17.30
N LEU A 143 6.58 -9.63 16.11
CA LEU A 143 5.83 -9.27 14.91
C LEU A 143 4.83 -10.36 14.52
N TYR A 144 5.23 -11.64 14.61
CA TYR A 144 4.34 -12.77 14.38
C TYR A 144 3.09 -12.70 15.28
N GLN A 145 3.28 -12.52 16.58
CA GLN A 145 2.15 -12.38 17.50
C GLN A 145 1.28 -11.17 17.16
N ASN A 146 1.89 -10.02 16.91
CA ASN A 146 1.16 -8.81 16.55
C ASN A 146 0.33 -9.00 15.26
N ILE A 147 0.89 -9.64 14.22
CA ILE A 147 0.15 -9.90 12.97
C ILE A 147 -0.98 -10.90 13.25
N LYS A 148 -0.72 -11.97 14.01
CA LYS A 148 -1.71 -12.99 14.35
C LYS A 148 -2.87 -12.43 15.18
N ASP A 149 -2.61 -11.45 16.04
CA ASP A 149 -3.62 -10.78 16.85
C ASP A 149 -4.43 -9.77 16.05
N TYR A 150 -3.77 -9.05 15.13
CA TYR A 150 -4.39 -7.98 14.34
C TYR A 150 -5.04 -8.47 13.05
N VAL A 151 -4.53 -9.52 12.40
CA VAL A 151 -5.05 -10.05 11.12
C VAL A 151 -5.85 -11.31 11.37
N THR A 152 -7.03 -11.39 10.79
CA THR A 152 -7.90 -12.58 10.77
C THR A 152 -8.26 -12.96 9.34
N ASN A 153 -8.98 -14.09 9.17
CA ASN A 153 -9.39 -14.60 7.88
C ASN A 153 -10.73 -15.36 7.98
N ILE A 154 -11.34 -15.71 6.86
CA ILE A 154 -12.63 -16.37 6.81
C ILE A 154 -12.62 -17.71 7.57
N LYS A 155 -11.54 -18.50 7.45
CA LYS A 155 -11.40 -19.80 8.13
C LYS A 155 -11.44 -19.65 9.65
N ARG A 156 -10.69 -18.67 10.17
CA ARG A 156 -10.63 -18.38 11.61
C ARG A 156 -11.98 -17.88 12.14
N GLU A 157 -12.60 -16.95 11.43
CA GLU A 157 -13.92 -16.42 11.81
C GLU A 157 -15.03 -17.48 11.69
N SER A 158 -14.98 -18.35 10.66
CA SER A 158 -15.89 -19.49 10.55
C SER A 158 -15.74 -20.46 11.73
N GLY A 159 -14.51 -20.68 12.20
CA GLY A 159 -14.24 -21.47 13.40
C GLY A 159 -14.89 -20.88 14.66
N TYR A 160 -14.79 -19.55 14.85
CA TYR A 160 -15.46 -18.90 15.99
C TYR A 160 -17.00 -18.98 15.92
N LEU A 161 -17.55 -19.04 14.71
CA LEU A 161 -19.00 -19.18 14.48
C LEU A 161 -19.47 -20.63 14.46
N ASN A 162 -18.58 -21.62 14.64
CA ASN A 162 -18.87 -23.04 14.53
C ASN A 162 -19.55 -23.41 13.20
N GLN A 163 -19.10 -22.82 12.08
CA GLN A 163 -19.66 -23.06 10.76
C GLN A 163 -18.57 -23.52 9.78
N PRO A 164 -18.93 -24.24 8.70
CA PRO A 164 -17.96 -24.64 7.69
C PRO A 164 -17.41 -23.43 6.93
N VAL A 165 -16.15 -23.51 6.53
CA VAL A 165 -15.50 -22.49 5.69
C VAL A 165 -16.21 -22.45 4.32
N PRO A 166 -16.73 -21.30 3.88
CA PRO A 166 -17.41 -21.21 2.58
C PRO A 166 -16.44 -21.44 1.42
N SER A 167 -16.92 -22.03 0.33
CA SER A 167 -16.13 -22.12 -0.90
C SER A 167 -15.93 -20.73 -1.53
N LYS A 168 -14.86 -20.59 -2.35
CA LYS A 168 -14.62 -19.34 -3.09
C LYS A 168 -15.78 -19.01 -4.03
N ASP A 169 -16.41 -20.01 -4.64
CA ASP A 169 -17.53 -19.79 -5.56
C ASP A 169 -18.79 -19.32 -4.82
N LYS A 170 -19.03 -19.81 -3.59
CA LYS A 170 -20.10 -19.27 -2.73
C LYS A 170 -19.84 -17.79 -2.41
N VAL A 171 -18.59 -17.43 -2.05
CA VAL A 171 -18.24 -16.03 -1.76
C VAL A 171 -18.38 -15.16 -3.01
N LYS A 172 -17.92 -15.62 -4.18
CA LYS A 172 -18.11 -14.91 -5.46
C LYS A 172 -19.59 -14.66 -5.77
N SER A 173 -20.43 -15.70 -5.65
CA SER A 173 -21.87 -15.58 -5.93
C SER A 173 -22.54 -14.55 -5.03
N ILE A 174 -22.25 -14.56 -3.73
CA ILE A 174 -22.77 -13.56 -2.79
C ILE A 174 -22.25 -12.16 -3.18
N PHE A 175 -20.96 -12.04 -3.47
CA PHE A 175 -20.33 -10.77 -3.79
C PHE A 175 -20.93 -10.15 -5.06
N PHE A 176 -21.11 -10.92 -6.12
CA PHE A 176 -21.74 -10.45 -7.36
C PHE A 176 -23.19 -9.98 -7.12
N ASN A 177 -23.95 -10.70 -6.29
CA ASN A 177 -25.29 -10.27 -5.91
C ASN A 177 -25.26 -8.93 -5.15
N GLU A 178 -24.32 -8.74 -4.21
CA GLU A 178 -24.19 -7.49 -3.46
C GLU A 178 -23.69 -6.33 -4.35
N ILE A 179 -22.86 -6.59 -5.38
CA ILE A 179 -22.48 -5.60 -6.40
C ILE A 179 -23.71 -5.17 -7.20
N GLY A 180 -24.47 -6.14 -7.75
CA GLY A 180 -25.68 -5.85 -8.51
C GLY A 180 -26.68 -4.98 -7.75
N LYS A 181 -26.91 -5.30 -6.47
CA LYS A 181 -27.77 -4.50 -5.59
C LYS A 181 -27.21 -3.09 -5.33
N LYS A 182 -25.89 -2.98 -5.06
CA LYS A 182 -25.27 -1.70 -4.71
C LYS A 182 -25.28 -0.71 -5.88
N PHE A 183 -25.04 -1.21 -7.10
CA PHE A 183 -24.91 -0.36 -8.28
C PHE A 183 -26.15 -0.39 -9.19
N SER A 184 -27.19 -1.12 -8.78
CA SER A 184 -28.44 -1.30 -9.57
C SER A 184 -28.15 -1.75 -11.01
N ALA A 185 -27.17 -2.67 -11.17
CA ALA A 185 -26.67 -3.11 -12.45
C ALA A 185 -26.82 -4.63 -12.61
N SER A 186 -27.12 -5.06 -13.86
CA SER A 186 -26.89 -6.43 -14.29
C SER A 186 -25.38 -6.63 -14.51
N LEU A 187 -24.88 -7.81 -14.20
CA LEU A 187 -23.47 -8.13 -14.39
C LEU A 187 -23.34 -9.08 -15.58
N ASP A 188 -22.60 -8.64 -16.59
CA ASP A 188 -22.13 -9.51 -17.65
C ASP A 188 -20.80 -10.15 -17.24
N ILE A 189 -20.69 -11.46 -17.37
CA ILE A 189 -19.50 -12.20 -17.01
C ILE A 189 -18.70 -12.48 -18.26
N ALA A 190 -17.57 -11.77 -18.43
CA ALA A 190 -16.57 -12.12 -19.43
C ALA A 190 -15.72 -13.30 -18.92
N GLU A 191 -15.77 -14.41 -19.62
CA GLU A 191 -15.00 -15.62 -19.27
C GLU A 191 -13.55 -15.56 -19.72
N LYS A 192 -13.23 -14.75 -20.71
CA LYS A 192 -11.90 -14.63 -21.33
C LYS A 192 -11.55 -13.18 -21.57
N LEU A 193 -10.25 -12.90 -21.50
CA LEU A 193 -9.69 -11.63 -21.95
C LEU A 193 -9.66 -11.59 -23.48
N GLU A 194 -9.86 -10.40 -24.05
CA GLU A 194 -9.70 -10.16 -25.48
C GLU A 194 -8.21 -10.17 -25.88
N ASP A 195 -7.91 -10.33 -27.16
CA ASP A 195 -6.52 -10.45 -27.66
C ASP A 195 -5.69 -9.21 -27.30
N HIS A 196 -6.25 -8.02 -27.42
CA HIS A 196 -5.57 -6.78 -27.06
C HIS A 196 -5.30 -6.65 -25.53
N GLU A 197 -6.19 -7.19 -24.69
CA GLU A 197 -6.01 -7.26 -23.25
C GLU A 197 -4.91 -8.26 -22.90
N MET A 198 -4.83 -9.37 -23.62
CA MET A 198 -3.76 -10.37 -23.46
C MET A 198 -2.39 -9.82 -23.82
N GLU A 199 -2.27 -9.01 -24.87
CA GLU A 199 -1.03 -8.32 -25.22
C GLU A 199 -0.63 -7.33 -24.12
N LYS A 200 -1.57 -6.52 -23.65
CA LYS A 200 -1.34 -5.57 -22.57
C LYS A 200 -0.93 -6.26 -21.28
N LEU A 201 -1.51 -7.40 -20.97
CA LEU A 201 -1.12 -8.21 -19.80
C LEU A 201 0.35 -8.64 -19.87
N LYS A 202 0.85 -9.02 -21.07
CA LYS A 202 2.27 -9.38 -21.26
C LYS A 202 3.20 -8.19 -20.98
N GLU A 203 2.88 -7.01 -21.50
CA GLU A 203 3.63 -5.77 -21.24
C GLU A 203 3.67 -5.43 -19.76
N ILE A 204 2.50 -5.46 -19.09
CA ILE A 204 2.38 -5.17 -17.67
C ILE A 204 3.18 -6.18 -16.83
N ARG A 205 3.14 -7.47 -17.19
CA ARG A 205 3.91 -8.51 -16.53
C ARG A 205 5.41 -8.22 -16.58
N ILE A 206 5.94 -7.83 -17.76
CA ILE A 206 7.34 -7.44 -17.93
C ILE A 206 7.66 -6.24 -17.04
N LYS A 207 6.83 -5.18 -17.05
CA LYS A 207 7.01 -3.99 -16.21
C LYS A 207 7.07 -4.35 -14.72
N LEU A 208 6.11 -5.12 -14.22
CA LEU A 208 5.99 -5.41 -12.79
C LEU A 208 7.11 -6.30 -12.23
N THR A 209 7.86 -6.99 -13.10
CA THR A 209 9.02 -7.82 -12.75
C THR A 209 10.35 -7.18 -13.14
N ASP A 210 10.33 -6.00 -13.79
CA ASP A 210 11.53 -5.25 -14.17
C ASP A 210 12.28 -4.73 -12.94
N LYS A 211 13.60 -4.87 -12.95
CA LYS A 211 14.45 -4.46 -11.83
C LYS A 211 14.34 -2.96 -11.53
N ASN A 212 14.26 -2.12 -12.56
CA ASN A 212 14.13 -0.66 -12.35
C ASN A 212 12.79 -0.30 -11.72
N TRP A 213 11.75 -1.06 -12.03
CA TRP A 213 10.45 -0.92 -11.39
C TRP A 213 10.47 -1.37 -9.93
N LEU A 214 11.09 -2.52 -9.65
CA LEU A 214 11.26 -3.03 -8.28
C LEU A 214 12.10 -2.08 -7.43
N ASP A 215 13.21 -1.58 -7.95
CA ASP A 215 14.14 -0.65 -7.28
C ASP A 215 13.77 0.83 -7.48
N LYS A 216 12.51 1.14 -7.77
CA LYS A 216 12.03 2.51 -8.05
C LYS A 216 12.32 3.49 -6.91
N LYS A 217 12.30 3.01 -5.66
CA LYS A 217 12.61 3.77 -4.44
C LYS A 217 13.85 3.20 -3.75
N GLY A 218 14.50 4.02 -2.93
CA GLY A 218 15.71 3.62 -2.21
C GLY A 218 17.01 3.76 -3.03
N LYS A 219 16.95 4.28 -4.27
CA LYS A 219 18.14 4.50 -5.12
C LYS A 219 19.10 5.54 -4.54
N PHE A 220 18.65 6.33 -3.58
CA PHE A 220 19.45 7.37 -2.94
C PHE A 220 20.65 6.79 -2.20
N LEU A 221 20.48 5.67 -1.52
CA LEU A 221 21.56 4.99 -0.77
C LEU A 221 22.56 4.26 -1.70
N ASP A 222 22.11 3.83 -2.89
CA ASP A 222 22.96 3.18 -3.90
C ASP A 222 23.83 4.19 -4.69
N ARG A 223 23.42 5.44 -4.76
CA ARG A 223 24.32 6.49 -5.21
C ARG A 223 25.37 6.67 -4.12
N LYS A 224 26.49 5.96 -4.24
CA LYS A 224 27.73 6.32 -3.55
C LYS A 224 28.06 7.75 -3.92
N VAL A 225 27.35 8.70 -3.34
CA VAL A 225 27.72 10.10 -3.41
C VAL A 225 29.09 10.14 -2.75
N LYS A 226 30.13 10.39 -3.53
CA LYS A 226 31.42 10.82 -3.01
C LYS A 226 31.09 12.00 -2.11
N ILE A 227 30.97 11.74 -0.80
CA ILE A 227 30.65 12.76 0.19
C ILE A 227 31.87 13.69 0.17
N SER A 228 31.72 14.79 -0.54
CA SER A 228 32.65 15.92 -0.36
C SER A 228 32.45 16.45 1.06
N SER A 229 33.48 16.91 1.70
CA SER A 229 33.43 17.45 3.07
C SER A 229 32.26 18.43 3.23
N GLY A 230 31.36 18.14 4.22
CA GLY A 230 30.20 18.97 4.54
C GLY A 230 28.84 18.48 4.04
N ILE A 231 28.72 17.32 3.38
CA ILE A 231 27.43 16.72 2.98
C ILE A 231 27.16 15.52 3.87
N TYR A 232 26.04 15.56 4.61
CA TYR A 232 25.58 14.47 5.47
C TYR A 232 24.27 13.90 4.94
N THR A 233 24.17 12.57 4.87
CA THR A 233 22.91 11.87 4.58
C THR A 233 22.17 11.68 5.89
N ASN A 234 20.93 12.11 5.93
CA ASN A 234 20.02 11.97 7.07
C ASN A 234 18.87 11.03 6.70
N GLU A 235 18.39 10.26 7.67
CA GLU A 235 17.21 9.44 7.53
C GLU A 235 16.26 9.69 8.69
N GLY A 236 15.08 10.23 8.38
CA GLY A 236 14.03 10.52 9.35
C GLY A 236 12.77 9.73 9.04
N ASN A 237 12.00 9.44 10.10
CA ASN A 237 10.78 8.66 10.01
C ASN A 237 9.66 9.34 10.79
N TYR A 238 8.44 9.29 10.23
CA TYR A 238 7.24 9.75 10.91
C TYR A 238 6.06 8.81 10.64
N LYS A 239 5.34 8.40 11.68
CA LYS A 239 4.15 7.55 11.55
C LYS A 239 2.90 8.40 11.56
N ALA A 240 2.39 8.71 10.38
CA ALA A 240 1.08 9.32 10.18
C ALA A 240 -0.05 8.30 10.31
N PRO A 241 -1.31 8.72 10.51
CA PRO A 241 -2.46 7.80 10.48
C PRO A 241 -2.58 7.01 9.18
N GLY A 242 -2.19 7.61 8.04
CA GLY A 242 -2.22 7.00 6.70
C GLY A 242 -1.00 6.15 6.34
N GLY A 243 0.02 6.07 7.20
CA GLY A 243 1.19 5.24 6.93
C GLY A 243 2.48 5.82 7.51
N LEU A 244 3.55 5.01 7.42
CA LEU A 244 4.90 5.44 7.75
C LEU A 244 5.48 6.25 6.59
N ILE A 245 6.06 7.40 6.89
CA ILE A 245 6.82 8.24 5.98
C ILE A 245 8.29 8.10 6.37
N ARG A 246 9.15 7.78 5.41
CA ARG A 246 10.61 7.83 5.54
C ARG A 246 11.16 8.89 4.60
N ALA A 247 11.95 9.81 5.13
CA ALA A 247 12.66 10.83 4.36
C ALA A 247 14.15 10.55 4.46
N THR A 248 14.80 10.24 3.34
CA THR A 248 16.25 10.13 3.22
C THR A 248 16.75 11.36 2.43
N PHE A 249 17.56 12.21 3.03
CA PHE A 249 17.93 13.50 2.42
C PHE A 249 19.35 13.92 2.76
N THR A 250 19.93 14.76 1.90
CA THR A 250 21.22 15.41 2.14
C THR A 250 21.01 16.90 2.41
N VAL A 251 21.85 17.42 3.32
CA VAL A 251 21.88 18.84 3.63
C VAL A 251 23.23 19.39 3.19
N LYS A 252 23.21 20.54 2.49
CA LYS A 252 24.37 21.32 2.12
C LYS A 252 24.05 22.80 2.31
N ASP A 253 24.91 23.52 3.01
CA ASP A 253 24.75 24.98 3.25
C ASP A 253 23.35 25.35 3.78
N ASN A 254 22.84 24.55 4.74
CA ASN A 254 21.48 24.67 5.32
C ASN A 254 20.32 24.51 4.33
N ILE A 255 20.56 23.88 3.19
CA ILE A 255 19.56 23.59 2.15
C ILE A 255 19.41 22.07 2.02
N ILE A 256 18.20 21.56 1.88
CA ILE A 256 17.97 20.17 1.45
C ILE A 256 18.35 20.07 -0.03
N ALA A 257 19.52 19.51 -0.29
CA ALA A 257 20.07 19.43 -1.64
C ALA A 257 19.44 18.29 -2.45
N ASP A 258 19.11 17.20 -1.81
CA ASP A 258 18.37 16.08 -2.41
C ASP A 258 17.56 15.33 -1.35
N ILE A 259 16.43 14.73 -1.76
CA ILE A 259 15.53 14.00 -0.88
C ILE A 259 14.84 12.86 -1.64
N ASP A 260 14.71 11.69 -0.98
CA ASP A 260 13.91 10.55 -1.42
C ASP A 260 12.89 10.21 -0.33
N ILE A 261 11.63 10.22 -0.67
CA ILE A 261 10.53 9.89 0.25
C ILE A 261 10.01 8.51 -0.11
N SER A 262 9.96 7.63 0.89
CA SER A 262 9.42 6.29 0.79
C SER A 262 8.51 5.95 1.97
N GLY A 263 7.73 4.87 1.87
CA GLY A 263 6.88 4.44 2.99
C GLY A 263 5.66 3.64 2.59
N ASP A 264 4.82 3.34 3.58
CA ASP A 264 3.61 2.54 3.41
C ASP A 264 2.32 3.39 3.32
N PHE A 265 2.46 4.64 2.93
CA PHE A 265 1.34 5.55 2.69
C PHE A 265 0.72 5.37 1.29
N THR A 266 -0.43 6.02 1.08
CA THR A 266 -1.09 6.15 -0.23
C THR A 266 -1.08 7.62 -0.65
N LEU A 267 -0.79 7.88 -1.93
CA LEU A 267 -0.82 9.20 -2.56
C LEU A 267 -1.39 9.08 -3.96
N MET A 268 -2.26 9.98 -4.31
CA MET A 268 -2.94 10.04 -5.61
C MET A 268 -2.94 11.47 -6.17
N PRO A 269 -2.58 11.64 -7.42
CA PRO A 269 -1.94 10.66 -8.30
C PRO A 269 -0.53 10.31 -7.80
N PRO A 270 0.00 9.09 -8.11
CA PRO A 270 1.33 8.69 -7.62
C PRO A 270 2.47 9.56 -8.16
N GLU A 271 2.26 10.23 -9.28
CA GLU A 271 3.16 11.21 -9.89
C GLU A 271 3.34 12.49 -9.05
N GLY A 272 2.49 12.71 -8.07
CA GLY A 272 2.61 13.85 -7.15
C GLY A 272 3.79 13.74 -6.17
N LEU A 273 4.34 12.54 -5.94
CA LEU A 273 5.44 12.39 -4.99
C LEU A 273 6.73 13.11 -5.40
N PRO A 274 7.21 13.06 -6.66
CA PRO A 274 8.32 13.89 -7.13
C PRO A 274 8.11 15.39 -6.89
N GLU A 275 6.88 15.89 -6.96
CA GLU A 275 6.58 17.29 -6.72
C GLU A 275 6.66 17.66 -5.23
N ILE A 276 6.27 16.73 -4.34
CA ILE A 276 6.49 16.86 -2.89
C ILE A 276 8.01 16.88 -2.61
N GLU A 277 8.77 15.96 -3.20
CA GLU A 277 10.23 15.91 -3.05
C GLU A 277 10.89 17.20 -3.55
N ASN A 278 10.44 17.74 -4.68
CA ASN A 278 10.96 19.00 -5.22
C ASN A 278 10.61 20.21 -4.33
N ALA A 279 9.40 20.26 -3.78
CA ALA A 279 8.96 21.32 -2.88
C ALA A 279 9.76 21.36 -1.57
N LEU A 280 10.37 20.25 -1.18
CA LEU A 280 11.19 20.12 0.03
C LEU A 280 12.68 20.46 -0.21
N LYS A 281 13.14 20.63 -1.46
CA LYS A 281 14.51 21.01 -1.82
C LYS A 281 14.73 22.53 -1.68
N VAL A 282 14.58 23.02 -0.46
CA VAL A 282 14.67 24.44 -0.08
C VAL A 282 15.55 24.59 1.16
N PRO A 283 15.93 25.82 1.56
CA PRO A 283 16.54 26.07 2.87
C PRO A 283 15.73 25.41 4.00
N ILE A 284 16.41 24.97 5.05
CA ILE A 284 15.76 24.38 6.22
C ILE A 284 14.98 25.47 6.96
N ASP A 285 13.84 25.79 6.39
CA ASP A 285 12.81 26.70 6.90
C ASP A 285 11.44 26.02 6.77
N TYR A 286 10.84 25.70 7.89
CA TYR A 286 9.59 24.93 7.91
C TYR A 286 8.40 25.71 7.32
N GLY A 287 8.45 27.04 7.35
CA GLY A 287 7.43 27.90 6.71
C GLY A 287 7.50 27.80 5.20
N LEU A 288 8.73 27.88 4.63
CA LEU A 288 8.94 27.70 3.18
C LEU A 288 8.56 26.30 2.74
N MET A 289 8.96 25.25 3.48
CA MET A 289 8.56 23.86 3.20
C MET A 289 7.06 23.69 3.19
N THR A 290 6.36 24.20 4.19
CA THR A 290 4.89 24.12 4.27
C THR A 290 4.24 24.82 3.09
N ALA A 291 4.66 26.04 2.76
CA ALA A 291 4.12 26.78 1.62
C ALA A 291 4.35 26.05 0.29
N GLY A 292 5.56 25.50 0.09
CA GLY A 292 5.90 24.70 -1.09
C GLY A 292 5.04 23.43 -1.22
N LEU A 293 4.85 22.70 -0.11
CA LEU A 293 4.01 21.50 -0.08
C LEU A 293 2.54 21.82 -0.38
N LEU A 294 1.97 22.85 0.25
CA LEU A 294 0.58 23.25 -0.01
C LEU A 294 0.38 23.66 -1.48
N SER A 295 1.35 24.37 -2.07
CA SER A 295 1.33 24.70 -3.50
C SER A 295 1.41 23.47 -4.39
N ALA A 296 2.25 22.47 -4.05
CA ALA A 296 2.35 21.20 -4.78
C ALA A 296 1.04 20.41 -4.69
N TYR A 297 0.44 20.33 -3.50
CA TYR A 297 -0.84 19.65 -3.29
C TYR A 297 -1.97 20.27 -4.12
N ASP A 298 -2.06 21.60 -4.16
CA ASP A 298 -3.06 22.30 -4.94
C ASP A 298 -2.84 22.14 -6.45
N ARG A 299 -1.62 22.44 -6.91
CA ARG A 299 -1.29 22.42 -8.33
C ARG A 299 -1.43 21.06 -8.99
N PHE A 300 -1.06 19.99 -8.29
CA PHE A 300 -1.09 18.61 -8.80
C PHE A 300 -2.28 17.80 -8.27
N GLU A 301 -3.23 18.47 -7.61
CA GLU A 301 -4.44 17.87 -7.04
C GLU A 301 -4.14 16.64 -6.16
N ILE A 302 -3.03 16.70 -5.40
CA ILE A 302 -2.55 15.58 -4.59
C ILE A 302 -3.53 15.26 -3.47
N ARG A 303 -3.79 13.97 -3.27
CA ARG A 303 -4.58 13.42 -2.16
C ARG A 303 -3.80 12.31 -1.48
N SER A 304 -3.62 12.44 -0.18
CA SER A 304 -2.88 11.47 0.65
C SER A 304 -3.72 11.07 1.87
N PRO A 305 -4.56 10.03 1.74
CA PRO A 305 -5.48 9.63 2.80
C PRO A 305 -4.76 9.34 4.12
N GLY A 306 -5.08 10.12 5.17
CA GLY A 306 -4.48 9.99 6.50
C GLY A 306 -3.04 10.47 6.60
N VAL A 307 -2.54 11.20 5.60
CA VAL A 307 -1.24 11.87 5.62
C VAL A 307 -1.46 13.34 5.27
N LEU A 308 -1.01 14.24 6.12
CA LEU A 308 -1.05 15.68 5.89
C LEU A 308 0.27 16.14 5.24
N PRO A 309 0.27 17.29 4.52
CA PRO A 309 1.51 17.87 3.99
C PRO A 309 2.61 18.03 5.05
N GLU A 310 2.24 18.43 6.26
CA GLU A 310 3.13 18.65 7.39
C GLU A 310 3.76 17.37 7.95
N ASP A 311 3.17 16.19 7.67
CA ASP A 311 3.70 14.91 8.12
C ASP A 311 5.02 14.58 7.39
N PHE A 312 5.20 15.03 6.15
CA PHE A 312 6.47 14.92 5.41
C PHE A 312 7.57 15.76 6.08
N ILE A 313 7.23 16.96 6.55
CA ILE A 313 8.15 17.81 7.31
C ILE A 313 8.47 17.17 8.66
N SER A 314 7.50 16.54 9.31
CA SER A 314 7.69 15.83 10.58
C SER A 314 8.70 14.69 10.45
N ALA A 315 8.74 13.99 9.32
CA ALA A 315 9.77 13.00 9.05
C ALA A 315 11.17 13.62 8.98
N ILE A 316 11.32 14.80 8.36
CA ILE A 316 12.58 15.56 8.30
C ILE A 316 12.99 16.05 9.70
N LYS A 317 12.06 16.66 10.44
CA LYS A 317 12.27 17.15 11.81
C LYS A 317 12.76 16.07 12.76
N SER A 318 12.28 14.84 12.60
CA SER A 318 12.62 13.70 13.47
C SER A 318 14.12 13.42 13.59
N VAL A 319 14.91 13.98 12.67
CA VAL A 319 16.37 13.86 12.64
C VAL A 319 17.05 15.19 12.97
N LEU A 320 16.60 16.28 12.38
CA LEU A 320 17.26 17.59 12.52
C LEU A 320 17.11 18.19 13.93
N GLU A 321 16.05 17.82 14.65
CA GLU A 321 15.76 18.32 16.00
C GLU A 321 16.18 17.34 17.13
N LYS A 322 16.98 16.29 16.83
CA LYS A 322 17.51 15.43 17.90
C LYS A 322 18.56 16.19 18.71
N PRO A 323 18.40 16.32 20.04
CA PRO A 323 19.41 16.95 20.87
C PRO A 323 20.69 16.11 20.84
N GLY A 324 21.79 16.63 20.27
CA GLY A 324 23.11 16.02 20.33
C GLY A 324 23.92 15.97 19.02
N GLN A 325 23.51 16.64 17.95
CA GLN A 325 24.30 16.78 16.72
C GLN A 325 24.45 18.29 16.36
N THR A 326 25.13 19.03 17.24
CA THR A 326 25.77 20.33 16.92
C THR A 326 27.26 20.20 17.08
#